data_b3766e4788408364552cdd3e65cf15dc
#
_entry.id   b3766e4788408364552cdd3e65cf15dc
#
_cell.length_a   1.000
_cell.length_b   1.000
_cell.length_c   1.000
_cell.angle_alpha   90.00
_cell.angle_beta   90.00
_cell.angle_gamma   90.00
#
_symmetry.space_group_name_H-M   'P 1'
#
loop_
_entity.id
_entity.type
_entity.pdbx_description
1 polymer ?
#
loop_
_entity_poly.entity_id
_entity_poly.type
_entity_poly.pdbx_seq_one_letter_code
_entity_poly.pdbx_strand_id
1 'polypeptide(L)'
;QNPSAYLTLEDDKLLYFGQKVDGVIPYGVVGSTIVINGDPICADSDFPVLLAEFKEFCQRSAHNLFFISVTDHFLEEYKKQGFGWVKNGEEARFHLADYEISGKKGAKMRMNINHARKAGVVVHEYCPLKQRDAQIEADLNRITNEWLQQKKSSMLTFVMGTVGLENPMDKRYFYATDADGKIVAFIVFVPFLGKRGYMADVTRHGTGAPSGVMETILYDAFQVFKNEGIEYGSLGVAPLAGLKNDSSNPVEKLLCFAYNHLNDCYGFRDLYRAKEKYSPTEWVPSYYIYLPKIPTPDMFYALVTIQNPHQIREAAEDLVKGCAQRLRNKRTSPTHQSKPSRQVSWTASSSTKQPDTRKQTDADKKAD
;
A
#
# COMPACT_ATOMS: atom_id res chain seq x y z
N GLN A 1 9.67 -16.23 4.96
CA GLN A 1 8.71 -15.72 5.94
C GLN A 1 7.90 -14.52 5.40
N ASN A 2 8.48 -13.74 4.49
CA ASN A 2 7.85 -12.58 3.89
C ASN A 2 6.81 -13.00 2.83
N PRO A 3 5.56 -12.51 2.88
CA PRO A 3 4.54 -12.80 1.87
C PRO A 3 4.93 -12.38 0.45
N SER A 4 5.77 -11.35 0.32
CA SER A 4 6.27 -10.87 -0.98
C SER A 4 7.38 -11.75 -1.59
N ALA A 5 7.88 -12.77 -0.88
CA ALA A 5 9.01 -13.59 -1.35
C ALA A 5 8.75 -14.26 -2.71
N TYR A 6 7.52 -14.69 -2.98
CA TYR A 6 7.16 -15.32 -4.26
C TYR A 6 7.29 -14.36 -5.45
N LEU A 7 7.16 -13.04 -5.23
CA LEU A 7 7.30 -12.02 -6.27
C LEU A 7 8.73 -11.92 -6.82
N THR A 8 9.70 -12.59 -6.18
CA THR A 8 11.06 -12.78 -6.71
C THR A 8 11.06 -13.46 -8.08
N LEU A 9 10.04 -14.25 -8.38
CA LEU A 9 9.90 -15.00 -9.63
C LEU A 9 9.29 -14.18 -10.78
N GLU A 10 8.87 -12.93 -10.53
CA GLU A 10 8.36 -12.04 -11.58
C GLU A 10 9.51 -11.47 -12.43
N ASP A 11 9.29 -11.31 -13.73
CA ASP A 11 10.32 -10.96 -14.73
C ASP A 11 10.87 -9.51 -14.60
N ASP A 12 10.24 -8.67 -13.81
CA ASP A 12 10.61 -7.27 -13.62
C ASP A 12 11.76 -7.04 -12.62
N LYS A 13 12.38 -8.12 -12.12
CA LYS A 13 13.42 -8.09 -11.09
C LYS A 13 14.75 -8.65 -11.59
N LEU A 14 15.82 -7.99 -11.15
CA LEU A 14 17.16 -8.55 -11.18
C LEU A 14 17.40 -9.40 -9.94
N LEU A 15 18.22 -10.43 -10.03
CA LEU A 15 18.50 -11.35 -8.95
C LEU A 15 19.99 -11.30 -8.59
N TYR A 16 20.29 -11.05 -7.31
CA TYR A 16 21.62 -11.23 -6.75
C TYR A 16 21.67 -12.59 -6.02
N PHE A 17 22.57 -13.46 -6.41
CA PHE A 17 22.81 -14.73 -5.74
C PHE A 17 24.01 -14.62 -4.81
N GLY A 18 23.89 -15.12 -3.58
CA GLY A 18 24.97 -15.17 -2.60
C GLY A 18 26.19 -15.94 -3.15
N GLN A 19 27.38 -15.46 -2.83
CA GLN A 19 28.65 -16.05 -3.27
C GLN A 19 29.25 -16.96 -2.20
N LYS A 20 28.99 -16.64 -0.92
CA LYS A 20 29.51 -17.36 0.25
C LYS A 20 28.46 -18.22 0.91
N VAL A 21 27.18 -17.91 0.69
CA VAL A 21 26.03 -18.60 1.27
C VAL A 21 24.93 -18.74 0.23
N ASP A 22 24.08 -19.74 0.40
CA ASP A 22 22.90 -19.91 -0.43
C ASP A 22 21.86 -18.85 -0.10
N GLY A 23 21.50 -18.08 -1.11
CA GLY A 23 20.47 -17.07 -0.96
C GLY A 23 20.30 -16.19 -2.20
N VAL A 24 19.17 -15.51 -2.26
CA VAL A 24 18.83 -14.61 -3.36
C VAL A 24 18.21 -13.33 -2.86
N ILE A 25 18.57 -12.21 -3.48
CA ILE A 25 17.97 -10.90 -3.22
C ILE A 25 17.41 -10.36 -4.54
N PRO A 26 16.06 -10.20 -4.65
CA PRO A 26 15.44 -9.60 -5.82
C PRO A 26 15.54 -8.07 -5.74
N TYR A 27 15.99 -7.43 -6.81
CA TYR A 27 16.16 -5.98 -6.81
C TYR A 27 15.84 -5.34 -8.17
N GLY A 28 15.61 -4.04 -8.16
CA GLY A 28 15.56 -3.18 -9.32
C GLY A 28 16.48 -1.97 -9.14
N VAL A 29 16.85 -1.32 -10.23
CA VAL A 29 17.75 -0.15 -10.21
C VAL A 29 17.03 1.07 -10.75
N VAL A 30 17.03 2.15 -9.98
CA VAL A 30 16.49 3.45 -10.41
C VAL A 30 17.49 4.54 -10.05
N GLY A 31 18.13 5.10 -11.07
CA GLY A 31 19.18 6.11 -10.86
C GLY A 31 20.30 5.57 -9.98
N SER A 32 20.60 6.27 -8.89
CA SER A 32 21.62 5.91 -7.89
C SER A 32 21.09 4.99 -6.77
N THR A 33 19.89 4.43 -6.90
CA THR A 33 19.25 3.63 -5.84
C THR A 33 18.90 2.22 -6.33
N ILE A 34 19.31 1.22 -5.57
CA ILE A 34 18.87 -0.15 -5.70
C ILE A 34 17.68 -0.35 -4.75
N VAL A 35 16.53 -0.75 -5.33
CA VAL A 35 15.29 -1.02 -4.58
C VAL A 35 15.08 -2.52 -4.49
N ILE A 36 14.84 -3.02 -3.28
CA ILE A 36 14.62 -4.43 -2.99
C ILE A 36 13.20 -4.63 -2.45
N ASN A 37 12.47 -5.62 -2.94
CA ASN A 37 11.14 -5.94 -2.47
C ASN A 37 11.15 -7.16 -1.53
N GLY A 38 10.84 -6.92 -0.27
CA GLY A 38 10.81 -7.93 0.78
C GLY A 38 12.18 -8.17 1.43
N ASP A 39 12.23 -9.22 2.23
CA ASP A 39 13.46 -9.69 2.88
C ASP A 39 14.30 -10.54 1.92
N PRO A 40 15.64 -10.56 2.05
CA PRO A 40 16.48 -11.56 1.40
C PRO A 40 16.00 -12.99 1.67
N ILE A 41 16.05 -13.83 0.66
CA ILE A 41 15.60 -15.22 0.72
C ILE A 41 16.82 -16.10 0.96
N CYS A 42 16.99 -16.58 2.17
CA CYS A 42 18.09 -17.45 2.61
C CYS A 42 17.71 -18.17 3.92
N ALA A 43 18.57 -19.05 4.39
CA ALA A 43 18.49 -19.54 5.76
C ALA A 43 18.75 -18.40 6.77
N ASP A 44 18.11 -18.44 7.94
CA ASP A 44 18.25 -17.37 8.95
C ASP A 44 19.71 -17.18 9.40
N SER A 45 20.47 -18.28 9.49
CA SER A 45 21.93 -18.27 9.80
C SER A 45 22.76 -17.52 8.77
N ASP A 46 22.34 -17.53 7.53
CA ASP A 46 23.09 -17.01 6.38
C ASP A 46 22.78 -15.56 6.08
N PHE A 47 21.68 -15.04 6.63
CA PHE A 47 21.23 -13.67 6.40
C PHE A 47 22.32 -12.61 6.66
N PRO A 48 23.08 -12.63 7.79
CA PRO A 48 24.11 -11.62 8.04
C PRO A 48 25.18 -11.59 6.95
N VAL A 49 25.57 -12.77 6.45
CA VAL A 49 26.62 -12.91 5.42
C VAL A 49 26.07 -12.44 4.07
N LEU A 50 24.90 -12.90 3.67
CA LEU A 50 24.25 -12.49 2.42
C LEU A 50 24.02 -10.98 2.34
N LEU A 51 23.53 -10.37 3.45
CA LEU A 51 23.32 -8.93 3.51
C LEU A 51 24.63 -8.14 3.39
N ALA A 52 25.71 -8.60 4.04
CA ALA A 52 27.02 -7.98 3.96
C ALA A 52 27.61 -8.05 2.55
N GLU A 53 27.50 -9.21 1.87
CA GLU A 53 27.93 -9.39 0.47
C GLU A 53 27.17 -8.45 -0.47
N PHE A 54 25.86 -8.40 -0.34
CA PHE A 54 25.02 -7.55 -1.18
C PHE A 54 25.30 -6.06 -0.95
N LYS A 55 25.51 -5.67 0.30
CA LYS A 55 25.92 -4.30 0.66
C LYS A 55 27.24 -3.94 -0.02
N GLU A 56 28.25 -4.82 0.02
CA GLU A 56 29.53 -4.60 -0.66
C GLU A 56 29.38 -4.50 -2.17
N PHE A 57 28.58 -5.37 -2.78
CA PHE A 57 28.24 -5.33 -4.21
C PHE A 57 27.66 -3.96 -4.61
N CYS A 58 26.68 -3.45 -3.86
CA CYS A 58 26.06 -2.17 -4.13
C CYS A 58 27.01 -0.97 -3.89
N GLN A 59 27.85 -1.04 -2.87
CA GLN A 59 28.84 0.01 -2.56
C GLN A 59 29.91 0.15 -3.65
N ARG A 60 30.32 -0.95 -4.29
CA ARG A 60 31.25 -0.92 -5.44
C ARG A 60 30.72 -0.13 -6.63
N SER A 61 29.40 -0.08 -6.79
CA SER A 61 28.73 0.68 -7.84
C SER A 61 28.15 2.01 -7.36
N ALA A 62 28.53 2.47 -6.15
CA ALA A 62 28.09 3.71 -5.53
C ALA A 62 26.55 3.87 -5.45
N HIS A 63 25.82 2.77 -5.28
CA HIS A 63 24.38 2.82 -5.15
C HIS A 63 23.92 2.85 -3.69
N ASN A 64 22.87 3.63 -3.45
CA ASN A 64 22.08 3.56 -2.23
C ASN A 64 21.23 2.30 -2.20
N LEU A 65 20.89 1.80 -1.00
CA LEU A 65 20.01 0.66 -0.80
C LEU A 65 18.69 1.10 -0.20
N PHE A 66 17.59 0.60 -0.75
CA PHE A 66 16.25 0.86 -0.23
C PHE A 66 15.39 -0.40 -0.31
N PHE A 67 15.16 -1.03 0.83
CA PHE A 67 14.29 -2.20 0.95
C PHE A 67 12.87 -1.75 1.28
N ILE A 68 11.90 -2.35 0.63
CA ILE A 68 10.47 -2.12 0.82
C ILE A 68 9.78 -3.41 1.25
N SER A 69 8.69 -3.32 1.99
CA SER A 69 7.91 -4.48 2.47
C SER A 69 8.72 -5.48 3.31
N VAL A 70 9.66 -4.99 4.11
CA VAL A 70 10.50 -5.81 5.01
C VAL A 70 9.71 -6.17 6.26
N THR A 71 9.85 -7.40 6.75
CA THR A 71 9.28 -7.84 8.02
C THR A 71 10.18 -7.43 9.20
N ASP A 72 9.71 -7.63 10.43
CA ASP A 72 10.52 -7.40 11.62
C ASP A 72 11.53 -8.53 11.92
N HIS A 73 11.44 -9.64 11.20
CA HIS A 73 12.22 -10.85 11.45
C HIS A 73 13.73 -10.60 11.51
N PHE A 74 14.27 -9.84 10.56
CA PHE A 74 15.70 -9.51 10.51
C PHE A 74 16.01 -8.06 10.91
N LEU A 75 15.07 -7.34 11.50
CA LEU A 75 15.21 -5.90 11.78
C LEU A 75 16.43 -5.57 12.63
N GLU A 76 16.72 -6.38 13.65
CA GLU A 76 17.89 -6.18 14.52
C GLU A 76 19.22 -6.39 13.78
N GLU A 77 19.25 -7.31 12.82
CA GLU A 77 20.46 -7.53 12.02
C GLU A 77 20.71 -6.37 11.03
N TYR A 78 19.66 -5.84 10.41
CA TYR A 78 19.78 -4.61 9.61
C TYR A 78 20.35 -3.46 10.44
N LYS A 79 19.86 -3.27 11.67
CA LYS A 79 20.37 -2.24 12.60
C LYS A 79 21.84 -2.42 12.92
N LYS A 80 22.27 -3.65 13.23
CA LYS A 80 23.70 -3.99 13.51
C LYS A 80 24.59 -3.66 12.32
N GLN A 81 24.11 -3.90 11.09
CA GLN A 81 24.86 -3.61 9.87
C GLN A 81 24.78 -2.14 9.43
N GLY A 82 24.18 -1.26 10.24
CA GLY A 82 24.20 0.19 10.07
C GLY A 82 23.11 0.76 9.16
N PHE A 83 22.06 0.00 8.88
CA PHE A 83 20.90 0.48 8.14
C PHE A 83 20.02 1.42 8.98
N GLY A 84 19.40 2.39 8.33
CA GLY A 84 18.25 3.11 8.84
C GLY A 84 16.97 2.33 8.59
N TRP A 85 15.96 2.60 9.38
CA TRP A 85 14.68 1.91 9.26
C TRP A 85 13.51 2.82 9.68
N VAL A 86 12.34 2.54 9.12
CA VAL A 86 11.08 3.19 9.51
C VAL A 86 9.92 2.26 9.20
N LYS A 87 8.92 2.23 10.06
CA LYS A 87 7.66 1.52 9.78
C LYS A 87 6.99 2.17 8.56
N ASN A 88 6.61 1.37 7.56
CA ASN A 88 5.95 1.85 6.35
C ASN A 88 4.50 1.42 6.20
N GLY A 89 4.01 0.58 7.09
CA GLY A 89 2.65 0.08 7.03
C GLY A 89 2.43 -1.17 7.87
N GLU A 90 1.33 -1.85 7.61
CA GLU A 90 0.96 -3.10 8.26
C GLU A 90 0.39 -4.08 7.24
N GLU A 91 0.75 -5.35 7.37
CA GLU A 91 0.19 -6.47 6.60
C GLU A 91 -1.08 -6.98 7.28
N ALA A 92 -2.14 -7.16 6.50
CA ALA A 92 -3.37 -7.81 6.97
C ALA A 92 -3.20 -9.32 6.91
N ARG A 93 -2.96 -9.96 8.04
CA ARG A 93 -2.72 -11.41 8.16
C ARG A 93 -3.90 -12.11 8.83
N PHE A 94 -4.10 -13.38 8.46
CA PHE A 94 -5.17 -14.24 8.94
C PHE A 94 -4.57 -15.55 9.42
N HIS A 95 -4.83 -15.92 10.68
CA HIS A 95 -4.63 -17.27 11.20
C HIS A 95 -5.85 -18.09 10.81
N LEU A 96 -5.72 -18.95 9.81
CA LEU A 96 -6.88 -19.59 9.18
C LEU A 96 -7.60 -20.56 10.10
N ALA A 97 -6.89 -21.20 11.04
CA ALA A 97 -7.51 -22.05 12.04
C ALA A 97 -8.58 -21.32 12.86
N ASP A 98 -8.29 -20.06 13.22
CA ASP A 98 -9.13 -19.22 14.09
C ASP A 98 -9.98 -18.22 13.28
N TYR A 99 -9.82 -18.20 11.95
CA TYR A 99 -10.50 -17.23 11.12
C TYR A 99 -11.97 -17.54 10.99
N GLU A 100 -12.78 -16.69 11.60
CA GLU A 100 -14.24 -16.73 11.54
C GLU A 100 -14.82 -15.34 11.29
N ILE A 101 -15.89 -15.30 10.52
CA ILE A 101 -16.65 -14.06 10.28
C ILE A 101 -17.88 -13.95 11.20
N SER A 102 -17.77 -14.51 12.43
CA SER A 102 -18.82 -14.47 13.46
C SER A 102 -18.92 -13.10 14.15
N GLY A 103 -19.94 -12.89 14.98
CA GLY A 103 -20.11 -11.70 15.81
C GLY A 103 -20.25 -10.38 15.03
N LYS A 104 -20.10 -9.25 15.74
CA LYS A 104 -20.25 -7.89 15.17
C LYS A 104 -19.16 -7.55 14.16
N LYS A 105 -17.90 -7.97 14.41
CA LYS A 105 -16.75 -7.70 13.55
C LYS A 105 -16.93 -8.27 12.14
N GLY A 106 -17.48 -9.50 12.03
CA GLY A 106 -17.75 -10.16 10.75
C GLY A 106 -19.07 -9.80 10.08
N ALA A 107 -19.93 -8.98 10.71
CA ALA A 107 -21.31 -8.75 10.25
C ALA A 107 -21.37 -8.19 8.82
N LYS A 108 -20.53 -7.19 8.50
CA LYS A 108 -20.48 -6.60 7.16
C LYS A 108 -20.03 -7.60 6.10
N MET A 109 -19.02 -8.41 6.43
CA MET A 109 -18.52 -9.43 5.52
C MET A 109 -19.58 -10.51 5.24
N ARG A 110 -20.24 -11.03 6.31
CA ARG A 110 -21.37 -11.97 6.13
C ARG A 110 -22.50 -11.40 5.28
N MET A 111 -22.84 -10.13 5.51
CA MET A 111 -23.88 -9.45 4.72
C MET A 111 -23.49 -9.40 3.24
N ASN A 112 -22.25 -9.02 2.92
CA ASN A 112 -21.76 -8.92 1.54
C ASN A 112 -21.71 -10.30 0.87
N ILE A 113 -21.22 -11.34 1.55
CA ILE A 113 -21.20 -12.73 1.05
C ILE A 113 -22.62 -13.22 0.79
N ASN A 114 -23.55 -13.01 1.73
CA ASN A 114 -24.94 -13.41 1.55
C ASN A 114 -25.60 -12.67 0.38
N HIS A 115 -25.27 -11.39 0.18
CA HIS A 115 -25.77 -10.62 -0.97
C HIS A 115 -25.25 -11.21 -2.29
N ALA A 116 -23.96 -11.48 -2.39
CA ALA A 116 -23.37 -12.09 -3.58
C ALA A 116 -23.95 -13.48 -3.88
N ARG A 117 -24.07 -14.33 -2.86
CA ARG A 117 -24.67 -15.67 -3.02
C ARG A 117 -26.14 -15.63 -3.44
N LYS A 118 -26.93 -14.68 -2.92
CA LYS A 118 -28.31 -14.45 -3.37
C LYS A 118 -28.39 -13.95 -4.81
N ALA A 119 -27.36 -13.25 -5.29
CA ALA A 119 -27.22 -12.85 -6.69
C ALA A 119 -26.69 -13.97 -7.60
N GLY A 120 -26.60 -15.21 -7.11
CA GLY A 120 -26.18 -16.37 -7.90
C GLY A 120 -24.64 -16.53 -8.01
N VAL A 121 -23.85 -15.83 -7.19
CA VAL A 121 -22.38 -15.97 -7.23
C VAL A 121 -21.96 -17.33 -6.70
N VAL A 122 -21.16 -18.05 -7.52
CA VAL A 122 -20.51 -19.33 -7.18
C VAL A 122 -19.01 -19.20 -7.36
N VAL A 123 -18.23 -19.72 -6.40
CA VAL A 123 -16.75 -19.67 -6.44
C VAL A 123 -16.18 -21.01 -6.86
N HIS A 124 -15.18 -20.97 -7.72
CA HIS A 124 -14.47 -22.12 -8.25
C HIS A 124 -12.95 -21.95 -8.10
N GLU A 125 -12.23 -23.05 -7.99
CA GLU A 125 -10.79 -23.07 -8.11
C GLU A 125 -10.36 -23.56 -9.49
N TYR A 126 -9.46 -22.82 -10.16
CA TYR A 126 -8.85 -23.19 -11.42
C TYR A 126 -7.41 -23.65 -11.21
N CYS A 127 -7.07 -24.82 -11.72
CA CYS A 127 -5.77 -25.44 -11.60
C CYS A 127 -5.12 -25.63 -12.98
N PRO A 128 -4.48 -24.62 -13.57
CA PRO A 128 -3.93 -24.69 -14.93
C PRO A 128 -2.84 -25.76 -15.10
N LEU A 129 -2.15 -26.13 -14.02
CA LEU A 129 -1.16 -27.22 -14.04
C LEU A 129 -1.79 -28.62 -14.17
N LYS A 130 -3.05 -28.78 -13.78
CA LYS A 130 -3.79 -30.05 -13.97
C LYS A 130 -4.45 -30.10 -15.34
N GLN A 131 -5.12 -29.03 -15.70
CA GLN A 131 -5.81 -28.92 -16.98
C GLN A 131 -5.95 -27.46 -17.36
N ARG A 132 -5.49 -27.13 -18.58
CA ARG A 132 -5.67 -25.78 -19.14
C ARG A 132 -7.09 -25.66 -19.72
N ASP A 133 -7.70 -24.50 -19.50
CA ASP A 133 -8.99 -24.13 -20.06
C ASP A 133 -8.88 -22.75 -20.70
N ALA A 134 -8.89 -22.73 -22.04
CA ALA A 134 -8.68 -21.51 -22.82
C ALA A 134 -9.81 -20.48 -22.59
N GLN A 135 -11.05 -20.93 -22.26
CA GLN A 135 -12.15 -20.01 -22.01
C GLN A 135 -11.99 -19.33 -20.65
N ILE A 136 -11.64 -20.08 -19.60
CA ILE A 136 -11.34 -19.50 -18.28
C ILE A 136 -10.23 -18.48 -18.40
N GLU A 137 -9.11 -18.83 -19.06
CA GLU A 137 -7.96 -17.95 -19.22
C GLU A 137 -8.28 -16.68 -20.03
N ALA A 138 -9.10 -16.81 -21.10
CA ALA A 138 -9.58 -15.65 -21.85
C ALA A 138 -10.44 -14.72 -20.97
N ASP A 139 -11.29 -15.27 -20.11
CA ASP A 139 -12.11 -14.48 -19.20
C ASP A 139 -11.28 -13.78 -18.11
N LEU A 140 -10.27 -14.44 -17.53
CA LEU A 140 -9.35 -13.80 -16.58
C LEU A 140 -8.59 -12.65 -17.24
N ASN A 141 -8.16 -12.82 -18.49
CA ASN A 141 -7.51 -11.76 -19.26
C ASN A 141 -8.48 -10.61 -19.60
N ARG A 142 -9.72 -10.92 -19.97
CA ARG A 142 -10.76 -9.90 -20.20
C ARG A 142 -11.00 -9.06 -18.96
N ILE A 143 -11.20 -9.69 -17.80
CA ILE A 143 -11.41 -8.98 -16.52
C ILE A 143 -10.17 -8.14 -16.17
N THR A 144 -8.97 -8.65 -16.44
CA THR A 144 -7.73 -7.90 -16.23
C THR A 144 -7.70 -6.63 -17.06
N ASN A 145 -8.06 -6.71 -18.34
CA ASN A 145 -8.08 -5.55 -19.25
C ASN A 145 -9.16 -4.54 -18.85
N GLU A 146 -10.37 -5.01 -18.50
CA GLU A 146 -11.45 -4.14 -17.99
C GLU A 146 -11.02 -3.38 -16.73
N TRP A 147 -10.37 -4.07 -15.80
CA TRP A 147 -9.87 -3.48 -14.56
C TRP A 147 -8.76 -2.44 -14.82
N LEU A 148 -7.82 -2.71 -15.74
CA LEU A 148 -6.76 -1.79 -16.12
C LEU A 148 -7.33 -0.50 -16.75
N GLN A 149 -8.37 -0.62 -17.58
CA GLN A 149 -9.03 0.54 -18.21
C GLN A 149 -9.78 1.41 -17.21
N GLN A 150 -10.29 0.85 -16.11
CA GLN A 150 -10.99 1.60 -15.07
C GLN A 150 -10.03 2.34 -14.12
N LYS A 151 -8.79 1.89 -14.01
CA LYS A 151 -7.81 2.54 -13.13
C LYS A 151 -7.23 3.78 -13.78
N LYS A 152 -7.41 4.92 -13.11
CA LYS A 152 -6.76 6.20 -13.47
C LYS A 152 -5.25 6.22 -13.13
N SER A 153 -4.79 5.30 -12.27
CA SER A 153 -3.39 5.17 -11.86
C SER A 153 -2.79 3.92 -12.50
N SER A 154 -1.54 4.00 -12.93
CA SER A 154 -0.79 2.84 -13.40
C SER A 154 -0.68 1.77 -12.31
N MET A 155 -0.51 0.53 -12.74
CA MET A 155 -0.33 -0.62 -11.84
C MET A 155 1.00 -0.48 -11.07
N LEU A 156 0.97 -0.77 -9.77
CA LEU A 156 2.19 -0.86 -8.94
C LEU A 156 2.92 -2.17 -9.27
N THR A 157 3.69 -2.20 -10.35
CA THR A 157 4.24 -3.45 -10.92
C THR A 157 5.25 -4.11 -10.01
N PHE A 158 6.15 -3.36 -9.41
CA PHE A 158 7.28 -3.92 -8.65
C PHE A 158 6.88 -4.62 -7.34
N VAL A 159 5.76 -4.22 -6.74
CA VAL A 159 5.25 -4.75 -5.46
C VAL A 159 4.03 -5.66 -5.61
N MET A 160 3.57 -5.88 -6.82
CA MET A 160 2.45 -6.76 -7.17
C MET A 160 2.90 -7.76 -8.24
N GLY A 161 2.38 -8.98 -8.17
CA GLY A 161 2.60 -9.99 -9.19
C GLY A 161 1.70 -9.84 -10.39
N THR A 162 1.92 -10.72 -11.34
CA THR A 162 1.11 -10.90 -12.54
C THR A 162 0.10 -12.03 -12.37
N VAL A 163 -0.89 -12.12 -13.26
CA VAL A 163 -1.79 -13.29 -13.29
C VAL A 163 -0.98 -14.56 -13.53
N GLY A 164 0.05 -14.50 -14.39
CA GLY A 164 1.08 -15.52 -14.55
C GLY A 164 0.55 -16.85 -15.10
N LEU A 165 -0.41 -16.80 -16.02
CA LEU A 165 -0.97 -18.01 -16.66
C LEU A 165 0.04 -18.73 -17.53
N GLU A 166 1.06 -18.03 -18.05
CA GLU A 166 2.17 -18.59 -18.84
C GLU A 166 3.04 -19.54 -17.99
N ASN A 167 3.23 -19.18 -16.72
CA ASN A 167 4.02 -19.93 -15.74
C ASN A 167 3.29 -19.96 -14.39
N PRO A 168 2.22 -20.75 -14.25
CA PRO A 168 1.35 -20.75 -13.07
C PRO A 168 2.02 -21.31 -11.82
N MET A 169 3.05 -22.15 -11.93
CA MET A 169 3.82 -22.76 -10.84
C MET A 169 2.95 -23.11 -9.61
N ASP A 170 3.22 -22.46 -8.48
CA ASP A 170 2.52 -22.67 -7.20
C ASP A 170 1.36 -21.68 -6.97
N LYS A 171 1.01 -20.86 -7.98
CA LYS A 171 -0.11 -19.93 -7.88
C LYS A 171 -1.43 -20.69 -7.81
N ARG A 172 -2.38 -20.17 -7.02
CA ARG A 172 -3.74 -20.71 -6.91
C ARG A 172 -4.74 -19.68 -7.40
N TYR A 173 -5.64 -20.09 -8.26
CA TYR A 173 -6.58 -19.21 -8.95
C TYR A 173 -7.99 -19.52 -8.47
N PHE A 174 -8.63 -18.56 -7.82
CA PHE A 174 -10.05 -18.66 -7.44
C PHE A 174 -10.82 -17.62 -8.24
N TYR A 175 -11.87 -18.07 -8.94
CA TYR A 175 -12.75 -17.20 -9.71
C TYR A 175 -14.21 -17.38 -9.31
N ALA A 176 -15.02 -16.37 -9.58
CA ALA A 176 -16.45 -16.40 -9.33
C ALA A 176 -17.24 -16.23 -10.62
N THR A 177 -18.29 -17.04 -10.75
CA THR A 177 -19.31 -16.89 -11.77
C THR A 177 -20.55 -16.20 -11.19
N ASP A 178 -21.29 -15.47 -12.05
CA ASP A 178 -22.64 -14.99 -11.76
C ASP A 178 -23.71 -16.05 -12.02
N ALA A 179 -24.99 -15.66 -11.90
CA ALA A 179 -26.14 -16.55 -12.12
C ALA A 179 -26.21 -17.11 -13.56
N ASP A 180 -25.63 -16.40 -14.54
CA ASP A 180 -25.59 -16.81 -15.95
C ASP A 180 -24.35 -17.67 -16.28
N GLY A 181 -23.51 -17.97 -15.28
CA GLY A 181 -22.29 -18.76 -15.43
C GLY A 181 -21.10 -17.96 -16.00
N LYS A 182 -21.22 -16.64 -16.16
CA LYS A 182 -20.14 -15.77 -16.63
C LYS A 182 -19.13 -15.51 -15.52
N ILE A 183 -17.83 -15.61 -15.83
CA ILE A 183 -16.76 -15.23 -14.88
C ILE A 183 -16.76 -13.72 -14.70
N VAL A 184 -16.93 -13.25 -13.45
CA VAL A 184 -17.09 -11.83 -13.09
C VAL A 184 -15.99 -11.29 -12.18
N ALA A 185 -15.25 -12.15 -11.49
CA ALA A 185 -14.14 -11.75 -10.60
C ALA A 185 -13.20 -12.92 -10.36
N PHE A 186 -11.94 -12.59 -9.94
CA PHE A 186 -11.00 -13.60 -9.52
C PHE A 186 -9.95 -13.06 -8.54
N ILE A 187 -9.31 -13.99 -7.81
CA ILE A 187 -8.14 -13.74 -6.97
C ILE A 187 -7.08 -14.78 -7.32
N VAL A 188 -5.83 -14.30 -7.53
CA VAL A 188 -4.65 -15.17 -7.62
C VAL A 188 -3.91 -15.11 -6.30
N PHE A 189 -3.67 -16.26 -5.71
CA PHE A 189 -2.92 -16.41 -4.48
C PHE A 189 -1.52 -16.94 -4.77
N VAL A 190 -0.52 -16.37 -4.09
CA VAL A 190 0.87 -16.80 -4.14
C VAL A 190 1.30 -17.37 -2.77
N PRO A 191 2.12 -18.42 -2.74
CA PRO A 191 2.52 -19.05 -1.49
C PRO A 191 3.58 -18.24 -0.75
N PHE A 192 3.60 -18.36 0.57
CA PHE A 192 4.67 -17.90 1.45
C PHE A 192 4.88 -18.89 2.62
N LEU A 193 5.92 -18.68 3.42
CA LEU A 193 6.28 -19.59 4.52
C LEU A 193 6.40 -21.08 4.11
N GLY A 194 7.01 -21.35 2.95
CA GLY A 194 7.11 -22.72 2.46
C GLY A 194 5.75 -23.37 2.18
N LYS A 195 4.80 -22.61 1.65
CA LYS A 195 3.40 -23.01 1.38
C LYS A 195 2.51 -23.18 2.63
N ARG A 196 2.97 -22.78 3.81
CA ARG A 196 2.11 -22.74 5.01
C ARG A 196 1.16 -21.54 4.99
N GLY A 197 1.32 -20.61 4.06
CA GLY A 197 0.46 -19.46 3.86
C GLY A 197 0.28 -19.11 2.40
N TYR A 198 -0.82 -18.41 2.11
CA TYR A 198 -1.12 -17.86 0.78
C TYR A 198 -1.52 -16.39 0.89
N MET A 199 -0.89 -15.54 0.05
CA MET A 199 -1.22 -14.12 -0.05
C MET A 199 -2.09 -13.88 -1.28
N ALA A 200 -3.20 -13.16 -1.12
CA ALA A 200 -4.00 -12.65 -2.23
C ALA A 200 -3.22 -11.53 -2.93
N ASP A 201 -2.55 -11.87 -4.02
CA ASP A 201 -1.66 -10.98 -4.75
C ASP A 201 -2.42 -10.21 -5.85
N VAL A 202 -3.06 -10.91 -6.77
CA VAL A 202 -3.86 -10.30 -7.84
C VAL A 202 -5.34 -10.43 -7.52
N THR A 203 -6.02 -9.30 -7.31
CA THR A 203 -7.45 -9.25 -7.01
C THR A 203 -8.17 -8.38 -8.06
N ARG A 204 -9.10 -8.97 -8.82
CA ARG A 204 -9.74 -8.27 -9.94
C ARG A 204 -11.21 -8.64 -10.07
N HIS A 205 -12.01 -7.65 -10.44
CA HIS A 205 -13.41 -7.86 -10.83
C HIS A 205 -13.73 -7.09 -12.11
N GLY A 206 -14.61 -7.64 -12.93
CA GLY A 206 -15.10 -7.00 -14.13
C GLY A 206 -16.15 -5.93 -13.85
N THR A 207 -16.52 -5.21 -14.88
CA THR A 207 -17.61 -4.23 -14.84
C THR A 207 -18.93 -4.93 -14.58
N GLY A 208 -19.72 -4.42 -13.61
CA GLY A 208 -21.01 -5.00 -13.26
C GLY A 208 -20.94 -6.25 -12.36
N ALA A 209 -19.77 -6.61 -11.84
CA ALA A 209 -19.64 -7.70 -10.88
C ALA A 209 -20.54 -7.47 -9.64
N PRO A 210 -21.23 -8.51 -9.15
CA PRO A 210 -22.12 -8.39 -7.99
C PRO A 210 -21.38 -7.88 -6.75
N SER A 211 -22.07 -7.04 -5.97
CA SER A 211 -21.51 -6.57 -4.69
C SER A 211 -21.25 -7.76 -3.76
N GLY A 212 -20.07 -7.76 -3.10
CA GLY A 212 -19.67 -8.84 -2.21
C GLY A 212 -18.96 -10.01 -2.89
N VAL A 213 -18.76 -9.98 -4.22
CA VAL A 213 -18.09 -11.05 -4.95
C VAL A 213 -16.66 -11.29 -4.45
N MET A 214 -15.90 -10.24 -4.22
CA MET A 214 -14.51 -10.35 -3.75
C MET A 214 -14.43 -10.93 -2.33
N GLU A 215 -15.36 -10.53 -1.44
CA GLU A 215 -15.48 -11.10 -0.10
C GLU A 215 -15.82 -12.59 -0.16
N THR A 216 -16.67 -12.98 -1.11
CA THR A 216 -17.07 -14.38 -1.28
C THR A 216 -15.89 -15.22 -1.77
N ILE A 217 -15.15 -14.76 -2.80
CA ILE A 217 -13.96 -15.48 -3.28
C ILE A 217 -12.93 -15.65 -2.18
N LEU A 218 -12.60 -14.57 -1.44
CA LEU A 218 -11.60 -14.63 -0.39
C LEU A 218 -12.01 -15.58 0.73
N TYR A 219 -13.26 -15.48 1.18
CA TYR A 219 -13.78 -16.34 2.23
C TYR A 219 -13.74 -17.81 1.83
N ASP A 220 -14.26 -18.15 0.66
CA ASP A 220 -14.33 -19.53 0.18
C ASP A 220 -12.92 -20.10 -0.08
N ALA A 221 -11.99 -19.31 -0.64
CA ALA A 221 -10.59 -19.70 -0.77
C ALA A 221 -9.94 -19.98 0.61
N PHE A 222 -10.19 -19.13 1.61
CA PHE A 222 -9.66 -19.35 2.95
C PHE A 222 -10.26 -20.58 3.63
N GLN A 223 -11.52 -20.93 3.35
CA GLN A 223 -12.10 -22.19 3.83
C GLN A 223 -11.42 -23.41 3.16
N VAL A 224 -11.14 -23.34 1.86
CA VAL A 224 -10.35 -24.39 1.16
C VAL A 224 -8.98 -24.54 1.80
N PHE A 225 -8.24 -23.45 1.99
CA PHE A 225 -6.92 -23.45 2.62
C PHE A 225 -6.95 -24.01 4.03
N LYS A 226 -7.92 -23.59 4.85
CA LYS A 226 -8.13 -24.12 6.21
C LYS A 226 -8.34 -25.63 6.21
N ASN A 227 -9.16 -26.14 5.30
CA ASN A 227 -9.43 -27.57 5.18
C ASN A 227 -8.22 -28.37 4.70
N GLU A 228 -7.30 -27.75 3.97
CA GLU A 228 -6.02 -28.32 3.54
C GLU A 228 -4.92 -28.22 4.62
N GLY A 229 -5.20 -27.60 5.77
CA GLY A 229 -4.23 -27.40 6.85
C GLY A 229 -3.26 -26.25 6.63
N ILE A 230 -3.55 -25.32 5.70
CA ILE A 230 -2.80 -24.09 5.54
C ILE A 230 -3.04 -23.18 6.74
N GLU A 231 -1.97 -22.65 7.31
CA GLU A 231 -2.01 -21.92 8.57
C GLU A 231 -2.39 -20.44 8.39
N TYR A 232 -1.90 -19.81 7.29
CA TYR A 232 -1.97 -18.36 7.13
C TYR A 232 -2.60 -17.94 5.80
N GLY A 233 -3.41 -16.88 5.88
CA GLY A 233 -3.80 -16.05 4.75
C GLY A 233 -3.18 -14.65 4.87
N SER A 234 -2.99 -13.96 3.75
CA SER A 234 -2.55 -12.58 3.74
C SER A 234 -3.24 -11.78 2.64
N LEU A 235 -3.50 -10.49 2.89
CA LEU A 235 -3.90 -9.52 1.87
C LEU A 235 -2.74 -8.56 1.50
N GLY A 236 -1.53 -8.86 1.97
CA GLY A 236 -0.37 -8.00 1.80
C GLY A 236 -0.43 -6.72 2.62
N VAL A 237 0.58 -5.87 2.43
CA VAL A 237 0.77 -4.65 3.20
C VAL A 237 -0.26 -3.58 2.83
N ALA A 238 -0.85 -2.92 3.83
CA ALA A 238 -1.54 -1.66 3.70
C ALA A 238 -0.52 -0.54 3.97
N PRO A 239 -0.03 0.16 2.92
CA PRO A 239 1.01 1.17 3.10
C PRO A 239 0.54 2.29 4.02
N LEU A 240 1.47 2.76 4.85
CA LEU A 240 1.27 3.88 5.79
C LEU A 240 0.20 3.64 6.88
N ALA A 241 -0.30 2.39 6.98
CA ALA A 241 -1.19 2.01 8.07
C ALA A 241 -0.44 1.94 9.41
N GLY A 242 -1.11 2.29 10.51
CA GLY A 242 -0.56 2.19 11.86
C GLY A 242 0.64 3.10 12.15
N LEU A 243 0.86 4.17 11.36
CA LEU A 243 1.88 5.18 11.64
C LEU A 243 1.40 6.14 12.74
N LYS A 244 2.34 6.57 13.60
CA LYS A 244 2.06 7.50 14.68
C LYS A 244 2.39 8.94 14.27
N ASN A 245 1.44 9.84 14.36
CA ASN A 245 1.63 11.27 14.06
C ASN A 245 2.58 11.98 15.03
N ASP A 246 2.77 11.44 16.23
CA ASP A 246 3.60 11.97 17.31
C ASP A 246 5.00 11.32 17.40
N SER A 247 5.39 10.57 16.39
CA SER A 247 6.71 9.93 16.34
C SER A 247 7.83 10.95 16.48
N SER A 248 8.89 10.59 17.22
CA SER A 248 10.14 11.37 17.28
C SER A 248 11.00 11.21 16.03
N ASN A 249 10.71 10.20 15.18
CA ASN A 249 11.46 9.93 13.95
C ASN A 249 11.06 10.91 12.83
N PRO A 250 11.98 11.75 12.34
CA PRO A 250 11.68 12.73 11.29
C PRO A 250 11.26 12.08 9.97
N VAL A 251 11.73 10.87 9.66
CA VAL A 251 11.34 10.12 8.46
C VAL A 251 9.89 9.65 8.59
N GLU A 252 9.48 9.17 9.76
CA GLU A 252 8.08 8.79 10.00
C GLU A 252 7.14 10.00 9.92
N LYS A 253 7.57 11.16 10.44
CA LYS A 253 6.81 12.41 10.27
C LYS A 253 6.64 12.79 8.80
N LEU A 254 7.69 12.63 7.99
CA LEU A 254 7.63 12.89 6.56
C LEU A 254 6.68 11.91 5.85
N LEU A 255 6.70 10.63 6.23
CA LEU A 255 5.78 9.63 5.70
C LEU A 255 4.33 9.91 6.12
N CYS A 256 4.09 10.32 7.37
CA CYS A 256 2.78 10.75 7.84
C CYS A 256 2.28 11.99 7.10
N PHE A 257 3.17 12.94 6.83
CA PHE A 257 2.84 14.13 6.02
C PHE A 257 2.46 13.71 4.59
N ALA A 258 3.27 12.86 3.96
CA ALA A 258 3.00 12.32 2.63
C ALA A 258 1.64 11.56 2.60
N TYR A 259 1.36 10.72 3.60
CA TYR A 259 0.10 10.02 3.75
C TYR A 259 -1.10 10.97 3.82
N ASN A 260 -0.99 12.04 4.58
CA ASN A 260 -2.09 12.99 4.76
C ASN A 260 -2.32 13.87 3.52
N HIS A 261 -1.29 14.16 2.73
CA HIS A 261 -1.35 15.08 1.58
C HIS A 261 -1.42 14.38 0.23
N LEU A 262 -0.93 13.13 0.11
CA LEU A 262 -0.95 12.35 -1.13
C LEU A 262 -2.06 11.29 -1.14
N ASN A 263 -2.85 11.20 -0.07
CA ASN A 263 -3.94 10.22 0.02
C ASN A 263 -4.95 10.36 -1.13
N ASP A 264 -5.22 11.59 -1.57
CA ASP A 264 -6.15 11.84 -2.66
C ASP A 264 -5.64 11.32 -4.02
N CYS A 265 -4.30 11.16 -4.15
CA CYS A 265 -3.66 10.59 -5.33
C CYS A 265 -3.57 9.06 -5.28
N TYR A 266 -3.35 8.47 -4.09
CA TYR A 266 -3.02 7.04 -3.94
C TYR A 266 -4.02 6.21 -3.14
N GLY A 267 -5.01 6.83 -2.47
CA GLY A 267 -6.08 6.12 -1.74
C GLY A 267 -5.58 5.20 -0.61
N PHE A 268 -4.49 5.53 0.08
CA PHE A 268 -3.89 4.67 1.13
C PHE A 268 -4.86 4.34 2.27
N ARG A 269 -5.68 5.33 2.70
CA ARG A 269 -6.70 5.12 3.74
C ARG A 269 -7.79 4.16 3.29
N ASP A 270 -8.15 4.24 2.01
CA ASP A 270 -9.18 3.37 1.43
C ASP A 270 -8.66 1.95 1.31
N LEU A 271 -7.36 1.78 1.01
CA LEU A 271 -6.72 0.47 0.97
C LEU A 271 -6.68 -0.21 2.35
N TYR A 272 -6.36 0.54 3.43
CA TYR A 272 -6.43 0.02 4.79
C TYR A 272 -7.86 -0.41 5.14
N ARG A 273 -8.84 0.48 4.95
CA ARG A 273 -10.26 0.20 5.22
C ARG A 273 -10.78 -0.96 4.37
N ALA A 274 -10.32 -1.06 3.11
CA ALA A 274 -10.66 -2.16 2.22
C ALA A 274 -10.16 -3.51 2.75
N LYS A 275 -8.97 -3.55 3.38
CA LYS A 275 -8.44 -4.77 4.02
C LYS A 275 -9.07 -5.03 5.38
N GLU A 276 -9.33 -3.99 6.19
CA GLU A 276 -9.97 -4.09 7.50
C GLU A 276 -11.35 -4.74 7.44
N LYS A 277 -12.13 -4.49 6.37
CA LYS A 277 -13.46 -5.09 6.17
C LYS A 277 -13.46 -6.62 6.14
N TYR A 278 -12.33 -7.23 5.79
CA TYR A 278 -12.16 -8.69 5.79
C TYR A 278 -11.87 -9.26 7.18
N SER A 279 -11.78 -8.42 8.21
CA SER A 279 -11.56 -8.80 9.61
C SER A 279 -10.28 -9.61 9.82
N PRO A 280 -9.11 -9.09 9.44
CA PRO A 280 -7.84 -9.78 9.67
C PRO A 280 -7.69 -10.12 11.17
N THR A 281 -7.07 -11.26 11.45
CA THR A 281 -6.81 -11.70 12.81
C THR A 281 -5.67 -10.91 13.44
N GLU A 282 -4.75 -10.42 12.58
CA GLU A 282 -3.53 -9.75 12.99
C GLU A 282 -3.12 -8.67 11.97
N TRP A 283 -2.49 -7.61 12.46
CA TRP A 283 -1.81 -6.61 11.66
C TRP A 283 -0.31 -6.68 11.95
N VAL A 284 0.48 -7.16 10.97
CA VAL A 284 1.93 -7.36 11.12
C VAL A 284 2.66 -6.14 10.60
N PRO A 285 3.58 -5.53 11.39
CA PRO A 285 4.30 -4.34 10.94
C PRO A 285 5.21 -4.64 9.74
N SER A 286 5.26 -3.69 8.82
CA SER A 286 6.14 -3.68 7.65
C SER A 286 7.05 -2.47 7.69
N TYR A 287 8.27 -2.60 7.12
CA TYR A 287 9.30 -1.58 7.24
C TYR A 287 9.92 -1.20 5.90
N TYR A 288 10.36 0.06 5.80
CA TYR A 288 11.42 0.49 4.91
C TYR A 288 12.75 0.38 5.62
N ILE A 289 13.75 -0.20 4.94
CA ILE A 289 15.13 -0.31 5.40
C ILE A 289 16.02 0.37 4.37
N TYR A 290 16.97 1.18 4.80
CA TYR A 290 17.73 1.98 3.86
C TYR A 290 19.20 2.21 4.30
N LEU A 291 20.06 2.37 3.31
CA LEU A 291 21.46 2.73 3.49
C LEU A 291 21.84 3.76 2.42
N PRO A 292 22.34 4.95 2.78
CA PRO A 292 22.83 5.40 4.10
C PRO A 292 21.73 5.51 5.16
N LYS A 293 22.14 5.61 6.43
CA LYS A 293 21.24 5.61 7.60
C LYS A 293 20.23 6.77 7.63
N ILE A 294 20.47 7.78 6.83
CA ILE A 294 19.52 8.90 6.58
C ILE A 294 19.05 8.74 5.14
N PRO A 295 17.75 8.63 4.88
CA PRO A 295 17.25 8.44 3.53
C PRO A 295 17.50 9.68 2.68
N THR A 296 17.86 9.46 1.41
CA THR A 296 18.13 10.52 0.44
C THR A 296 16.89 10.82 -0.40
N PRO A 297 16.78 12.00 -1.02
CA PRO A 297 15.71 12.30 -1.96
C PRO A 297 15.61 11.29 -3.12
N ASP A 298 16.77 10.77 -3.59
CA ASP A 298 16.85 9.79 -4.67
C ASP A 298 16.16 8.46 -4.30
N MET A 299 16.18 8.06 -3.02
CA MET A 299 15.46 6.89 -2.54
C MET A 299 13.94 7.04 -2.66
N PHE A 300 13.42 8.22 -2.32
CA PHE A 300 11.98 8.51 -2.48
C PHE A 300 11.60 8.60 -3.95
N TYR A 301 12.44 9.21 -4.77
CA TYR A 301 12.26 9.20 -6.22
C TYR A 301 12.25 7.77 -6.77
N ALA A 302 13.20 6.93 -6.36
CA ALA A 302 13.28 5.53 -6.77
C ALA A 302 12.05 4.74 -6.33
N LEU A 303 11.56 4.93 -5.09
CA LEU A 303 10.36 4.28 -4.58
C LEU A 303 9.13 4.57 -5.45
N VAL A 304 8.93 5.84 -5.83
CA VAL A 304 7.79 6.23 -6.67
C VAL A 304 8.00 5.74 -8.10
N THR A 305 9.21 5.84 -8.65
CA THR A 305 9.55 5.45 -10.04
C THR A 305 9.39 3.95 -10.27
N ILE A 306 9.90 3.12 -9.37
CA ILE A 306 9.88 1.68 -9.55
C ILE A 306 8.46 1.11 -9.48
N GLN A 307 7.59 1.77 -8.71
CA GLN A 307 6.18 1.39 -8.59
C GLN A 307 5.31 1.92 -9.74
N ASN A 308 5.71 3.04 -10.38
CA ASN A 308 4.93 3.71 -11.41
C ASN A 308 5.83 4.31 -12.50
N PRO A 309 6.46 3.50 -13.36
CA PRO A 309 7.41 4.00 -14.35
C PRO A 309 6.80 4.96 -15.37
N HIS A 310 5.48 4.94 -15.59
CA HIS A 310 4.78 5.78 -16.57
C HIS A 310 4.24 7.10 -16.01
N GLN A 311 3.89 7.20 -14.73
CA GLN A 311 3.29 8.40 -14.13
C GLN A 311 4.30 9.47 -13.70
N ILE A 312 5.57 9.14 -13.55
CA ILE A 312 6.57 10.12 -13.08
C ILE A 312 6.79 11.21 -14.12
N ARG A 313 6.72 10.86 -15.39
CA ARG A 313 6.84 11.85 -16.46
C ARG A 313 5.72 12.89 -16.36
N GLU A 314 4.49 12.47 -16.12
CA GLU A 314 3.33 13.35 -15.94
C GLU A 314 3.42 14.14 -14.63
N ALA A 315 3.76 13.51 -13.51
CA ALA A 315 3.90 14.18 -12.21
C ALA A 315 5.07 15.17 -12.19
N ALA A 316 6.21 14.86 -12.83
CA ALA A 316 7.34 15.77 -12.97
C ALA A 316 6.96 16.97 -13.88
N GLU A 317 6.24 16.74 -14.97
CA GLU A 317 5.73 17.81 -15.83
C GLU A 317 4.75 18.73 -15.09
N ASP A 318 3.87 18.18 -14.26
CA ASP A 318 2.91 18.95 -13.47
C ASP A 318 3.57 19.73 -12.32
N LEU A 319 4.61 19.15 -11.68
CA LEU A 319 5.44 19.86 -10.70
C LEU A 319 6.19 21.04 -11.34
N VAL A 320 6.78 20.82 -12.51
CA VAL A 320 7.47 21.89 -13.27
C VAL A 320 6.49 22.96 -13.71
N LYS A 321 5.31 22.58 -14.21
CA LYS A 321 4.24 23.53 -14.58
C LYS A 321 3.73 24.30 -13.36
N GLY A 322 3.52 23.63 -12.23
CA GLY A 322 3.11 24.27 -10.97
C GLY A 322 4.16 25.23 -10.40
N CYS A 323 5.44 24.88 -10.45
CA CYS A 323 6.53 25.77 -10.06
C CYS A 323 6.66 26.99 -11.01
N ALA A 324 6.56 26.76 -12.31
CA ALA A 324 6.59 27.85 -13.31
C ALA A 324 5.41 28.81 -13.13
N GLN A 325 4.22 28.31 -12.82
CA GLN A 325 3.03 29.13 -12.57
C GLN A 325 3.15 29.94 -11.28
N ARG A 326 3.73 29.37 -10.21
CA ARG A 326 4.03 30.11 -8.96
C ARG A 326 5.08 31.20 -9.15
N LEU A 327 6.10 30.98 -9.97
CA LEU A 327 7.11 31.97 -10.33
C LEU A 327 6.52 33.09 -11.20
N ARG A 328 5.59 32.76 -12.09
CA ARG A 328 4.87 33.74 -12.94
C ARG A 328 3.94 34.62 -12.11
N ASN A 329 3.20 34.05 -11.16
CA ASN A 329 2.31 34.77 -10.25
C ASN A 329 3.07 35.68 -9.26
N LYS A 330 4.31 35.32 -8.85
CA LYS A 330 5.18 36.21 -8.06
C LYS A 330 5.70 37.40 -8.84
N ARG A 331 5.86 37.30 -10.18
CA ARG A 331 6.31 38.38 -11.03
C ARG A 331 5.19 39.37 -11.43
N THR A 332 3.92 38.97 -11.27
CA THR A 332 2.73 39.79 -11.59
C THR A 332 2.07 40.43 -10.37
N SER A 333 2.63 40.29 -9.18
CA SER A 333 2.16 41.01 -7.98
C SER A 333 2.62 42.45 -8.08
N PRO A 334 1.72 43.48 -8.12
CA PRO A 334 2.12 44.88 -8.21
C PRO A 334 2.87 45.27 -6.92
N THR A 335 4.02 45.89 -7.12
CA THR A 335 4.79 46.58 -6.10
C THR A 335 3.88 47.52 -5.31
N HIS A 336 3.86 47.39 -4.01
CA HIS A 336 3.18 48.27 -3.10
C HIS A 336 3.49 49.74 -3.43
N GLN A 337 2.52 50.47 -3.94
CA GLN A 337 2.58 51.92 -3.95
C GLN A 337 2.49 52.43 -2.49
N SER A 338 3.50 53.25 -2.16
CA SER A 338 3.58 53.98 -0.89
C SER A 338 2.36 54.85 -0.69
N LYS A 339 1.66 54.70 0.43
CA LYS A 339 0.59 55.62 0.87
C LYS A 339 1.18 57.00 1.14
N PRO A 340 0.51 58.12 0.68
CA PRO A 340 0.95 59.45 1.06
C PRO A 340 0.63 59.75 2.54
N SER A 341 1.57 60.41 3.19
CA SER A 341 1.50 60.89 4.56
C SER A 341 0.30 61.78 4.79
N ARG A 342 -0.57 61.42 5.74
CA ARG A 342 -1.64 62.27 6.25
C ARG A 342 -1.09 63.29 7.25
N GLN A 343 -1.11 64.56 6.91
CA GLN A 343 -0.89 65.68 7.85
C GLN A 343 -1.96 65.67 8.95
N VAL A 344 -1.50 65.79 10.17
CA VAL A 344 -2.34 65.96 11.37
C VAL A 344 -2.61 67.42 11.54
N SER A 345 -3.86 67.89 11.42
CA SER A 345 -4.32 69.19 11.86
C SER A 345 -5.07 69.00 13.18
N TRP A 346 -4.59 69.69 14.20
CA TRP A 346 -5.25 69.83 15.54
C TRP A 346 -6.35 70.86 15.43
N THR A 347 -7.59 70.51 15.81
CA THR A 347 -8.58 71.46 16.32
C THR A 347 -9.29 70.85 17.51
N ALA A 348 -9.18 71.58 18.63
CA ALA A 348 -9.86 71.32 19.87
C ALA A 348 -11.30 71.82 19.81
N SER A 349 -12.22 71.05 20.35
CA SER A 349 -13.35 71.66 21.16
C SER A 349 -14.15 70.56 21.91
N SER A 350 -14.26 70.85 23.11
CA SER A 350 -15.02 70.47 24.27
C SER A 350 -16.52 70.13 24.04
N SER A 351 -17.04 69.18 24.75
CA SER A 351 -18.09 69.26 25.80
C SER A 351 -18.86 67.95 26.00
N THR A 352 -18.72 67.41 27.15
CA THR A 352 -19.72 67.24 28.25
C THR A 352 -20.90 66.28 28.05
N LYS A 353 -20.98 65.45 29.16
CA LYS A 353 -22.13 64.81 29.83
C LYS A 353 -22.56 63.41 29.34
N GLN A 354 -22.25 62.44 30.13
CA GLN A 354 -22.87 61.73 31.30
C GLN A 354 -24.24 61.06 31.05
N PRO A 355 -24.60 60.11 31.93
CA PRO A 355 -24.91 58.72 31.52
C PRO A 355 -26.37 58.39 31.80
N ASP A 356 -26.85 57.24 31.38
CA ASP A 356 -28.01 56.65 32.05
C ASP A 356 -27.97 55.12 32.08
N THR A 357 -28.38 54.74 33.24
CA THR A 357 -28.48 53.45 33.89
C THR A 357 -29.72 52.67 33.40
N ARG A 358 -29.66 51.36 33.49
CA ARG A 358 -30.60 50.43 34.16
C ARG A 358 -30.71 49.08 33.47
N LYS A 359 -30.42 48.14 34.27
CA LYS A 359 -31.10 47.04 35.00
C LYS A 359 -31.19 45.78 34.14
N GLN A 360 -30.55 44.72 34.59
CA GLN A 360 -30.93 43.72 35.61
C GLN A 360 -32.27 43.03 35.33
N THR A 361 -32.19 41.74 35.22
CA THR A 361 -32.75 40.62 36.01
C THR A 361 -33.15 39.52 35.06
N ASP A 362 -33.09 38.29 35.24
CA ASP A 362 -33.04 37.20 36.22
C ASP A 362 -33.01 35.91 35.40
N ALA A 363 -32.18 34.98 35.68
CA ALA A 363 -32.32 33.88 36.64
C ALA A 363 -33.35 32.78 36.27
N ASP A 364 -32.79 31.59 36.22
CA ASP A 364 -33.32 30.30 36.68
C ASP A 364 -34.52 29.61 35.98
N LYS A 365 -34.28 28.35 35.61
CA LYS A 365 -34.80 27.10 36.15
C LYS A 365 -34.69 25.95 35.16
N LYS A 366 -33.92 24.93 35.56
CA LYS A 366 -34.27 23.53 35.90
C LYS A 366 -34.97 22.73 34.80
N ALA A 367 -34.28 21.71 34.37
CA ALA A 367 -34.46 20.30 34.75
C ALA A 367 -35.82 19.66 34.33
N ASP A 368 -35.73 18.77 33.40
CA ASP A 368 -36.05 17.34 33.54
C ASP A 368 -35.29 16.53 32.47
#